data_a87ff4b7779e9a291ab8f43bb49e0aa8
#
_entry.id   a87ff4b7779e9a291ab8f43bb49e0aa8
#
_cell.length_a   1.000
_cell.length_b   1.000
_cell.length_c   1.000
_cell.angle_alpha   90.00
_cell.angle_beta   90.00
_cell.angle_gamma   90.00
#
_symmetry.space_group_name_H-M   'P 1'
#
loop_
_entity.id
_entity.type
_entity.pdbx_description
1 polymer ?
#
loop_
_entity_poly.entity_id
_entity_poly.type
_entity_poly.pdbx_seq_one_letter_code
_entity_poly.pdbx_strand_id
1 'polypeptide(L)'
;MTMRATLHSSQWLSRDVREVILSPHKSLNYRPGQYISIARTGREPRCYSMARAPSSDNRIALHVRRWPGGSFSDVMMNESRIGDEFDITGPLGAFAFPEGAGPVVMLATGTGIAPFLAMLESVLAGNAMRPITLYWGMRNEDDFYARHVVGDWTAQFQHFRFVPVLSELGSGYVQDLAAREIGDPANTHVLACGNARMTDDAFARFVTGTEIPVASFASDAFVPAKDGSDAAETGPDSEAKSAVRLFINGQCLHAPAGETLLRTLKVAAIPVMSVCGGKASCGTCLVELDADWSERVPPCSRTERNLLSCLPDTGPLSRLSCQIRVTQDLDGLAVRLSSYNPTTKEFSV
;
A
#
# COMPACT_ATOMS: atom_id res chain seq x y z
N MET A 1 -9.58 -7.54 11.22
CA MET A 1 -9.92 -8.88 11.76
C MET A 1 -8.83 -9.86 11.35
N THR A 2 -8.35 -10.69 12.28
CA THR A 2 -7.38 -11.77 11.96
C THR A 2 -8.10 -13.10 11.90
N MET A 3 -7.81 -13.93 10.89
CA MET A 3 -8.42 -15.25 10.70
C MET A 3 -7.50 -16.15 9.88
N ARG A 4 -7.80 -17.45 9.85
CA ARG A 4 -7.15 -18.42 8.96
C ARG A 4 -7.79 -18.38 7.58
N ALA A 5 -6.99 -18.66 6.57
CA ALA A 5 -7.44 -18.88 5.20
C ALA A 5 -6.66 -20.04 4.58
N THR A 6 -7.34 -20.87 3.80
CA THR A 6 -6.75 -22.01 3.10
C THR A 6 -6.41 -21.64 1.67
N LEU A 7 -5.25 -22.05 1.16
CA LEU A 7 -4.89 -21.93 -0.24
C LEU A 7 -5.81 -22.84 -1.07
N HIS A 8 -6.72 -22.21 -1.82
CA HIS A 8 -7.70 -22.93 -2.65
C HIS A 8 -7.12 -23.33 -4.01
N SER A 9 -6.48 -22.38 -4.68
CA SER A 9 -5.83 -22.61 -5.97
C SER A 9 -4.70 -21.61 -6.19
N SER A 10 -3.82 -21.95 -7.13
CA SER A 10 -2.73 -21.07 -7.52
C SER A 10 -2.30 -21.38 -8.94
N GLN A 11 -2.18 -20.33 -9.77
CA GLN A 11 -1.79 -20.45 -11.19
C GLN A 11 -0.86 -19.32 -11.62
N TRP A 12 0.00 -19.60 -12.58
CA TRP A 12 0.85 -18.57 -13.17
C TRP A 12 0.05 -17.71 -14.13
N LEU A 13 0.14 -16.38 -13.94
CA LEU A 13 -0.41 -15.37 -14.86
C LEU A 13 0.66 -14.87 -15.85
N SER A 14 1.92 -14.86 -15.41
CA SER A 14 3.10 -14.58 -16.23
C SER A 14 4.31 -15.36 -15.68
N ARG A 15 5.49 -15.12 -16.24
CA ARG A 15 6.77 -15.73 -15.76
C ARG A 15 7.09 -15.40 -14.29
N ASP A 16 6.59 -14.29 -13.76
CA ASP A 16 6.93 -13.78 -12.41
C ASP A 16 5.72 -13.36 -11.57
N VAL A 17 4.49 -13.49 -12.08
CA VAL A 17 3.25 -13.20 -11.35
C VAL A 17 2.39 -14.44 -11.25
N ARG A 18 1.95 -14.73 -10.03
CA ARG A 18 1.05 -15.84 -9.73
C ARG A 18 -0.27 -15.33 -9.15
N GLU A 19 -1.38 -15.82 -9.64
CA GLU A 19 -2.65 -15.68 -8.96
C GLU A 19 -2.71 -16.69 -7.82
N VAL A 20 -3.11 -16.23 -6.67
CA VAL A 20 -3.29 -17.04 -5.45
C VAL A 20 -4.72 -16.83 -4.99
N ILE A 21 -5.51 -17.89 -4.94
CA ILE A 21 -6.89 -17.86 -4.43
C ILE A 21 -6.90 -18.43 -3.01
N LEU A 22 -7.36 -17.63 -2.07
CA LEU A 22 -7.53 -18.05 -0.68
C LEU A 22 -9.01 -18.19 -0.34
N SER A 23 -9.33 -19.19 0.48
CA SER A 23 -10.64 -19.39 1.11
C SER A 23 -10.56 -19.03 2.59
N PRO A 24 -11.00 -17.82 3.01
CA PRO A 24 -11.06 -17.43 4.42
C PRO A 24 -12.02 -18.34 5.21
N HIS A 25 -11.65 -18.71 6.44
CA HIS A 25 -12.49 -19.54 7.32
C HIS A 25 -13.72 -18.80 7.87
N LYS A 26 -13.74 -17.47 7.75
CA LYS A 26 -14.89 -16.61 8.07
C LYS A 26 -15.16 -15.68 6.93
N SER A 27 -16.37 -15.16 6.82
CA SER A 27 -16.71 -14.18 5.80
C SER A 27 -15.79 -12.95 5.89
N LEU A 28 -15.18 -12.58 4.77
CA LEU A 28 -14.36 -11.39 4.62
C LEU A 28 -15.08 -10.40 3.70
N ASN A 29 -15.87 -9.51 4.30
CA ASN A 29 -16.52 -8.43 3.56
C ASN A 29 -15.52 -7.32 3.29
N TYR A 30 -15.18 -7.07 2.03
CA TYR A 30 -14.24 -6.03 1.63
C TYR A 30 -14.79 -5.18 0.50
N ARG A 31 -14.23 -3.99 0.35
CA ARG A 31 -14.47 -3.13 -0.82
C ARG A 31 -13.32 -3.30 -1.82
N PRO A 32 -13.59 -3.33 -3.13
CA PRO A 32 -12.56 -3.30 -4.15
C PRO A 32 -11.53 -2.19 -3.90
N GLY A 33 -10.25 -2.54 -4.00
CA GLY A 33 -9.14 -1.66 -3.68
C GLY A 33 -8.51 -1.88 -2.31
N GLN A 34 -9.20 -2.54 -1.39
CA GLN A 34 -8.62 -2.93 -0.11
C GLN A 34 -7.63 -4.09 -0.27
N TYR A 35 -6.82 -4.29 0.77
CA TYR A 35 -5.80 -5.33 0.82
C TYR A 35 -5.91 -6.18 2.09
N ILE A 36 -5.20 -7.29 2.11
CA ILE A 36 -4.96 -8.09 3.31
C ILE A 36 -3.47 -8.14 3.63
N SER A 37 -3.17 -8.32 4.90
CA SER A 37 -1.86 -8.78 5.35
C SER A 37 -1.92 -10.29 5.49
N ILE A 38 -0.97 -11.01 4.91
CA ILE A 38 -0.87 -12.46 4.96
C ILE A 38 0.44 -12.86 5.62
N ALA A 39 0.37 -13.80 6.56
CA ALA A 39 1.50 -14.33 7.30
C ALA A 39 1.54 -15.86 7.25
N ARG A 40 2.74 -16.39 7.37
CA ARG A 40 3.00 -17.80 7.65
C ARG A 40 3.94 -17.88 8.87
N THR A 41 3.76 -18.90 9.71
CA THR A 41 4.55 -19.08 10.93
C THR A 41 6.05 -18.89 10.70
N GLY A 42 6.67 -18.01 11.49
CA GLY A 42 8.10 -17.72 11.42
C GLY A 42 8.53 -16.77 10.29
N ARG A 43 7.58 -16.13 9.58
CA ARG A 43 7.88 -15.18 8.50
C ARG A 43 7.17 -13.85 8.70
N GLU A 44 7.82 -12.78 8.27
CA GLU A 44 7.24 -11.44 8.29
C GLU A 44 5.99 -11.35 7.41
N PRO A 45 4.90 -10.74 7.89
CA PRO A 45 3.69 -10.55 7.10
C PRO A 45 3.94 -9.72 5.84
N ARG A 46 3.15 -9.98 4.80
CA ARG A 46 3.17 -9.20 3.55
C ARG A 46 1.75 -8.78 3.17
N CYS A 47 1.65 -7.56 2.63
CA CYS A 47 0.38 -6.99 2.20
C CYS A 47 0.16 -7.24 0.71
N TYR A 48 -1.06 -7.66 0.36
CA TYR A 48 -1.49 -7.86 -1.02
C TYR A 48 -2.88 -7.30 -1.22
N SER A 49 -3.03 -6.44 -2.23
CA SER A 49 -4.34 -5.95 -2.66
C SER A 49 -5.16 -7.09 -3.25
N MET A 50 -6.45 -7.10 -2.94
CA MET A 50 -7.36 -8.07 -3.53
C MET A 50 -7.61 -7.73 -5.00
N ALA A 51 -7.46 -8.72 -5.87
CA ALA A 51 -7.45 -8.55 -7.32
C ALA A 51 -8.80 -8.83 -7.99
N ARG A 52 -9.81 -9.25 -7.23
CA ARG A 52 -11.19 -9.48 -7.70
C ARG A 52 -12.19 -8.75 -6.80
N ALA A 53 -13.36 -8.47 -7.33
CA ALA A 53 -14.49 -8.00 -6.54
C ALA A 53 -14.96 -9.09 -5.54
N PRO A 54 -15.61 -8.71 -4.41
CA PRO A 54 -16.19 -9.68 -3.51
C PRO A 54 -17.20 -10.57 -4.23
N SER A 55 -17.15 -11.88 -3.97
CA SER A 55 -18.02 -12.87 -4.56
C SER A 55 -18.71 -13.71 -3.48
N SER A 56 -19.83 -14.37 -3.84
CA SER A 56 -20.63 -15.17 -2.93
C SER A 56 -19.91 -16.42 -2.40
N ASP A 57 -18.83 -16.86 -3.06
CA ASP A 57 -18.03 -18.02 -2.64
C ASP A 57 -17.00 -17.69 -1.56
N ASN A 58 -16.97 -16.42 -1.09
CA ASN A 58 -16.06 -15.92 -0.06
C ASN A 58 -14.57 -16.13 -0.38
N ARG A 59 -14.21 -16.25 -1.65
CA ARG A 59 -12.81 -16.39 -2.07
C ARG A 59 -12.19 -15.04 -2.33
N ILE A 60 -10.91 -14.93 -2.04
CA ILE A 60 -10.11 -13.75 -2.34
C ILE A 60 -8.97 -14.12 -3.29
N ALA A 61 -8.77 -13.28 -4.30
CA ALA A 61 -7.70 -13.43 -5.26
C ALA A 61 -6.59 -12.42 -4.98
N LEU A 62 -5.35 -12.88 -5.00
CA LEU A 62 -4.16 -12.05 -4.85
C LEU A 62 -3.25 -12.25 -6.07
N HIS A 63 -2.65 -11.18 -6.58
CA HIS A 63 -1.60 -11.25 -7.58
C HIS A 63 -0.25 -11.09 -6.89
N VAL A 64 0.47 -12.18 -6.75
CA VAL A 64 1.76 -12.24 -6.06
C VAL A 64 2.87 -12.22 -7.09
N ARG A 65 3.69 -11.16 -7.08
CA ARG A 65 4.88 -11.09 -7.91
C ARG A 65 6.05 -11.75 -7.20
N ARG A 66 6.77 -12.60 -7.93
CA ARG A 66 8.01 -13.20 -7.46
C ARG A 66 9.08 -12.11 -7.28
N TRP A 67 9.66 -12.09 -6.10
CA TRP A 67 10.83 -11.27 -5.82
C TRP A 67 12.01 -12.21 -5.55
N PRO A 68 13.04 -12.25 -6.39
CA PRO A 68 14.19 -13.10 -6.18
C PRO A 68 14.82 -12.87 -4.80
N GLY A 69 14.96 -13.95 -4.00
CA GLY A 69 15.41 -13.86 -2.61
C GLY A 69 14.35 -13.37 -1.60
N GLY A 70 13.13 -13.12 -2.05
CA GLY A 70 12.03 -12.68 -1.19
C GLY A 70 11.55 -13.80 -0.27
N SER A 71 11.64 -13.58 1.05
CA SER A 71 11.32 -14.59 2.06
C SER A 71 9.88 -15.11 2.00
N PHE A 72 8.94 -14.32 1.51
CA PHE A 72 7.53 -14.68 1.41
C PHE A 72 7.10 -15.03 -0.01
N SER A 73 7.48 -14.22 -1.02
CA SER A 73 7.07 -14.46 -2.41
C SER A 73 7.64 -15.77 -2.94
N ASP A 74 8.89 -16.11 -2.60
CA ASP A 74 9.49 -17.39 -2.99
C ASP A 74 8.77 -18.60 -2.34
N VAL A 75 8.30 -18.46 -1.09
CA VAL A 75 7.49 -19.49 -0.43
C VAL A 75 6.14 -19.68 -1.13
N MET A 76 5.44 -18.58 -1.40
CA MET A 76 4.16 -18.63 -2.11
C MET A 76 4.32 -19.22 -3.52
N MET A 77 5.46 -19.00 -4.17
CA MET A 77 5.73 -19.49 -5.53
C MET A 77 6.18 -20.94 -5.58
N ASN A 78 7.04 -21.36 -4.64
CA ASN A 78 7.79 -22.62 -4.75
C ASN A 78 7.39 -23.67 -3.71
N GLU A 79 6.94 -23.26 -2.53
CA GLU A 79 6.72 -24.15 -1.39
C GLU A 79 5.24 -24.37 -1.06
N SER A 80 4.36 -23.42 -1.42
CA SER A 80 2.94 -23.51 -1.04
C SER A 80 2.18 -24.53 -1.89
N ARG A 81 1.35 -25.33 -1.22
CA ARG A 81 0.48 -26.37 -1.82
C ARG A 81 -0.97 -26.04 -1.55
N ILE A 82 -1.85 -26.49 -2.44
CA ILE A 82 -3.30 -26.42 -2.23
C ILE A 82 -3.62 -27.12 -0.90
N GLY A 83 -4.40 -26.45 -0.05
CA GLY A 83 -4.72 -26.90 1.31
C GLY A 83 -3.84 -26.27 2.40
N ASP A 84 -2.73 -25.61 2.08
CA ASP A 84 -1.92 -24.90 3.07
C ASP A 84 -2.71 -23.76 3.71
N GLU A 85 -2.44 -23.54 4.99
CA GLU A 85 -3.13 -22.51 5.77
C GLU A 85 -2.22 -21.30 6.05
N PHE A 86 -2.83 -20.14 6.02
CA PHE A 86 -2.21 -18.84 6.26
C PHE A 86 -3.01 -18.03 7.28
N ASP A 87 -2.32 -17.22 8.06
CA ASP A 87 -2.95 -16.21 8.88
C ASP A 87 -3.14 -14.95 8.03
N ILE A 88 -4.38 -14.49 7.90
CA ILE A 88 -4.71 -13.26 7.20
C ILE A 88 -5.29 -12.24 8.15
N THR A 89 -4.95 -10.97 7.93
CA THR A 89 -5.53 -9.84 8.64
C THR A 89 -6.12 -8.88 7.60
N GLY A 90 -7.40 -8.58 7.74
CA GLY A 90 -8.09 -7.68 6.83
C GLY A 90 -9.59 -7.62 7.04
N PRO A 91 -10.30 -6.89 6.15
CA PRO A 91 -9.75 -6.04 5.08
C PRO A 91 -9.07 -4.79 5.65
N LEU A 92 -8.11 -4.24 4.91
CA LEU A 92 -7.29 -3.11 5.30
C LEU A 92 -7.21 -2.09 4.16
N GLY A 93 -6.93 -0.83 4.50
CA GLY A 93 -6.77 0.25 3.53
C GLY A 93 -8.08 0.96 3.18
N ALA A 94 -7.92 2.21 2.73
CA ALA A 94 -9.01 3.09 2.31
C ALA A 94 -9.00 3.36 0.79
N PHE A 95 -8.07 2.75 0.04
CA PHE A 95 -8.00 2.90 -1.40
C PHE A 95 -9.24 2.28 -2.04
N ALA A 96 -10.04 3.09 -2.72
CA ALA A 96 -11.34 2.69 -3.27
C ALA A 96 -11.65 3.46 -4.55
N PHE A 97 -12.57 2.94 -5.35
CA PHE A 97 -13.11 3.67 -6.49
C PHE A 97 -13.84 4.92 -5.99
N PRO A 98 -13.58 6.11 -6.58
CA PRO A 98 -14.12 7.38 -6.06
C PRO A 98 -15.63 7.49 -6.35
N GLU A 99 -16.34 8.11 -5.43
CA GLU A 99 -17.73 8.51 -5.62
C GLU A 99 -17.84 9.68 -6.61
N GLY A 100 -19.04 9.96 -7.10
CA GLY A 100 -19.31 11.07 -8.02
C GLY A 100 -19.37 10.68 -9.49
N ALA A 101 -19.50 11.67 -10.38
CA ALA A 101 -19.79 11.47 -11.80
C ALA A 101 -18.61 11.80 -12.75
N GLY A 102 -17.58 12.48 -12.28
CA GLY A 102 -16.44 12.91 -13.11
C GLY A 102 -15.61 11.76 -13.64
N PRO A 103 -14.77 12.00 -14.68
CA PRO A 103 -13.87 10.99 -15.23
C PRO A 103 -12.93 10.38 -14.17
N VAL A 104 -12.56 9.11 -14.36
CA VAL A 104 -11.57 8.42 -13.50
C VAL A 104 -10.37 8.02 -14.33
N VAL A 105 -9.20 8.45 -13.90
CA VAL A 105 -7.90 8.04 -14.46
C VAL A 105 -7.23 7.10 -13.47
N MET A 106 -6.92 5.88 -13.93
CA MET A 106 -6.25 4.85 -13.15
C MET A 106 -4.82 4.66 -13.68
N LEU A 107 -3.83 4.79 -12.81
CA LEU A 107 -2.41 4.66 -13.14
C LEU A 107 -1.85 3.42 -12.42
N ALA A 108 -1.54 2.38 -13.17
CA ALA A 108 -0.97 1.14 -12.66
C ALA A 108 0.46 0.92 -13.11
N THR A 109 1.31 0.34 -12.26
CA THR A 109 2.58 -0.25 -12.67
C THR A 109 2.75 -1.64 -12.06
N GLY A 110 3.20 -2.60 -12.87
CA GLY A 110 3.39 -3.97 -12.40
C GLY A 110 2.09 -4.58 -11.85
N THR A 111 2.19 -5.21 -10.68
CA THR A 111 1.03 -5.78 -9.96
C THR A 111 0.15 -4.73 -9.29
N GLY A 112 0.45 -3.44 -9.40
CA GLY A 112 -0.46 -2.36 -9.01
C GLY A 112 -1.77 -2.32 -9.80
N ILE A 113 -1.88 -3.11 -10.87
CA ILE A 113 -3.14 -3.37 -11.56
C ILE A 113 -4.15 -4.14 -10.68
N ALA A 114 -3.70 -4.96 -9.72
CA ALA A 114 -4.56 -5.87 -8.96
C ALA A 114 -5.78 -5.19 -8.29
N PRO A 115 -5.64 -4.12 -7.48
CA PRO A 115 -6.79 -3.44 -6.91
C PRO A 115 -7.70 -2.81 -7.98
N PHE A 116 -7.14 -2.39 -9.11
CA PHE A 116 -7.94 -1.84 -10.21
C PHE A 116 -8.78 -2.90 -10.91
N LEU A 117 -8.28 -4.13 -11.05
CA LEU A 117 -9.08 -5.23 -11.59
C LEU A 117 -10.32 -5.47 -10.71
N ALA A 118 -10.16 -5.51 -9.39
CA ALA A 118 -11.28 -5.64 -8.46
C ALA A 118 -12.27 -4.48 -8.55
N MET A 119 -11.77 -3.24 -8.66
CA MET A 119 -12.62 -2.04 -8.81
C MET A 119 -13.39 -2.08 -10.12
N LEU A 120 -12.71 -2.35 -11.24
CA LEU A 120 -13.30 -2.39 -12.56
C LEU A 120 -14.34 -3.51 -12.68
N GLU A 121 -14.05 -4.71 -12.18
CA GLU A 121 -15.01 -5.82 -12.14
C GLU A 121 -16.32 -5.39 -11.44
N SER A 122 -16.22 -4.70 -10.30
CA SER A 122 -17.39 -4.23 -9.54
C SER A 122 -18.13 -3.10 -10.24
N VAL A 123 -17.41 -2.09 -10.76
CA VAL A 123 -17.99 -0.86 -11.31
C VAL A 123 -18.60 -1.12 -12.70
N LEU A 124 -17.93 -1.89 -13.55
CA LEU A 124 -18.42 -2.20 -14.88
C LEU A 124 -19.64 -3.11 -14.83
N ALA A 125 -19.69 -4.08 -13.89
CA ALA A 125 -20.90 -4.88 -13.66
C ALA A 125 -22.09 -4.04 -13.20
N GLY A 126 -21.86 -2.93 -12.52
CA GLY A 126 -22.88 -1.98 -12.06
C GLY A 126 -23.36 -0.98 -13.12
N ASN A 127 -22.97 -1.12 -14.39
CA ASN A 127 -23.30 -0.21 -15.50
C ASN A 127 -22.92 1.26 -15.24
N ALA A 128 -21.78 1.49 -14.62
CA ALA A 128 -21.27 2.85 -14.43
C ALA A 128 -21.04 3.54 -15.78
N MET A 129 -21.71 4.68 -16.01
CA MET A 129 -21.67 5.44 -17.26
C MET A 129 -20.54 6.50 -17.30
N ARG A 130 -19.71 6.60 -16.26
CA ARG A 130 -18.64 7.60 -16.20
C ARG A 130 -17.40 7.15 -16.98
N PRO A 131 -16.69 8.07 -17.64
CA PRO A 131 -15.47 7.73 -18.36
C PRO A 131 -14.39 7.20 -17.41
N ILE A 132 -13.81 6.05 -17.74
CA ILE A 132 -12.71 5.44 -16.99
C ILE A 132 -11.57 5.17 -17.98
N THR A 133 -10.37 5.67 -17.67
CA THR A 133 -9.16 5.35 -18.44
C THR A 133 -8.13 4.70 -17.53
N LEU A 134 -7.71 3.48 -17.90
CA LEU A 134 -6.65 2.75 -17.23
C LEU A 134 -5.36 2.84 -18.05
N TYR A 135 -4.33 3.45 -17.48
CA TYR A 135 -2.95 3.40 -17.96
C TYR A 135 -2.20 2.34 -17.17
N TRP A 136 -1.68 1.33 -17.84
CA TRP A 136 -0.93 0.27 -17.17
C TRP A 136 0.48 0.18 -17.74
N GLY A 137 1.48 0.46 -16.90
CA GLY A 137 2.89 0.45 -17.26
C GLY A 137 3.55 -0.89 -16.96
N MET A 138 4.20 -1.45 -17.98
CA MET A 138 5.05 -2.62 -17.90
C MET A 138 6.37 -2.39 -18.62
N ARG A 139 7.35 -3.27 -18.40
CA ARG A 139 8.62 -3.21 -19.13
C ARG A 139 8.49 -3.79 -20.52
N ASN A 140 7.92 -4.99 -20.60
CA ASN A 140 7.76 -5.75 -21.84
C ASN A 140 6.29 -6.02 -22.12
N GLU A 141 5.98 -6.29 -23.38
CA GLU A 141 4.63 -6.63 -23.86
C GLU A 141 4.08 -7.89 -23.16
N ASP A 142 4.90 -8.93 -23.02
CA ASP A 142 4.52 -10.21 -22.40
C ASP A 142 4.24 -10.11 -20.89
N ASP A 143 4.61 -9.00 -20.25
CA ASP A 143 4.37 -8.79 -18.83
C ASP A 143 2.92 -8.31 -18.54
N PHE A 144 2.13 -7.95 -19.57
CA PHE A 144 0.71 -7.57 -19.41
C PHE A 144 -0.19 -8.80 -19.16
N TYR A 145 0.00 -9.45 -18.06
CA TYR A 145 -0.61 -10.74 -17.73
C TYR A 145 -2.15 -10.75 -17.65
N ALA A 146 -2.79 -9.61 -17.44
CA ALA A 146 -4.26 -9.46 -17.42
C ALA A 146 -4.80 -8.76 -18.68
N ARG A 147 -4.00 -8.65 -19.75
CA ARG A 147 -4.37 -7.92 -20.97
C ARG A 147 -5.66 -8.43 -21.61
N HIS A 148 -5.90 -9.73 -21.59
CA HIS A 148 -7.11 -10.34 -22.15
C HIS A 148 -8.36 -9.86 -21.40
N VAL A 149 -8.36 -9.86 -20.06
CA VAL A 149 -9.49 -9.40 -19.24
C VAL A 149 -9.78 -7.91 -19.51
N VAL A 150 -8.74 -7.09 -19.50
CA VAL A 150 -8.87 -5.64 -19.71
C VAL A 150 -9.30 -5.33 -21.17
N GLY A 151 -8.83 -6.13 -22.12
CA GLY A 151 -9.23 -6.06 -23.53
C GLY A 151 -10.71 -6.40 -23.75
N ASP A 152 -11.20 -7.45 -23.10
CA ASP A 152 -12.62 -7.84 -23.14
C ASP A 152 -13.50 -6.72 -22.58
N TRP A 153 -13.10 -6.11 -21.46
CA TRP A 153 -13.82 -4.95 -20.90
C TRP A 153 -13.81 -3.73 -21.85
N THR A 154 -12.68 -3.47 -22.52
CA THR A 154 -12.59 -2.38 -23.50
C THR A 154 -13.53 -2.61 -24.69
N ALA A 155 -13.69 -3.84 -25.11
CA ALA A 155 -14.62 -4.21 -26.19
C ALA A 155 -16.09 -4.14 -25.74
N GLN A 156 -16.37 -4.44 -24.47
CA GLN A 156 -17.73 -4.52 -23.93
C GLN A 156 -18.26 -3.17 -23.43
N PHE A 157 -17.40 -2.31 -22.86
CA PHE A 157 -17.82 -1.08 -22.18
C PHE A 157 -17.27 0.17 -22.89
N GLN A 158 -18.12 0.92 -23.58
CA GLN A 158 -17.74 2.11 -24.35
C GLN A 158 -17.12 3.24 -23.51
N HIS A 159 -17.38 3.26 -22.20
CA HIS A 159 -16.83 4.29 -21.28
C HIS A 159 -15.49 3.89 -20.66
N PHE A 160 -15.04 2.67 -20.94
CA PHE A 160 -13.77 2.17 -20.44
C PHE A 160 -12.72 2.16 -21.55
N ARG A 161 -11.57 2.76 -21.29
CA ARG A 161 -10.42 2.79 -22.18
C ARG A 161 -9.18 2.22 -21.49
N PHE A 162 -8.49 1.33 -22.16
CA PHE A 162 -7.21 0.79 -21.71
C PHE A 162 -6.05 1.34 -22.54
N VAL A 163 -5.00 1.82 -21.88
CA VAL A 163 -3.77 2.34 -22.50
C VAL A 163 -2.57 1.58 -21.95
N PRO A 164 -2.04 0.60 -22.69
CA PRO A 164 -0.79 -0.06 -22.33
C PRO A 164 0.39 0.91 -22.52
N VAL A 165 1.31 0.95 -21.54
CA VAL A 165 2.50 1.82 -21.57
C VAL A 165 3.74 0.97 -21.40
N LEU A 166 4.62 0.95 -22.39
CA LEU A 166 5.87 0.18 -22.39
C LEU A 166 7.05 1.10 -22.09
N SER A 167 7.65 0.97 -20.91
CA SER A 167 8.73 1.85 -20.48
C SER A 167 10.04 1.64 -21.27
N GLU A 168 10.32 0.43 -21.75
CA GLU A 168 11.53 0.12 -22.52
C GLU A 168 11.48 0.62 -23.97
N LEU A 169 10.29 0.82 -24.52
CA LEU A 169 10.10 1.32 -25.90
C LEU A 169 10.04 2.85 -26.01
N GLY A 170 10.39 3.57 -24.93
CA GLY A 170 10.39 5.03 -24.93
C GLY A 170 9.00 5.67 -24.97
N SER A 171 7.92 4.90 -24.69
CA SER A 171 6.55 5.41 -24.64
C SER A 171 6.31 6.41 -23.48
N GLY A 172 7.31 6.64 -22.64
CA GLY A 172 7.20 7.46 -21.43
C GLY A 172 6.64 6.67 -20.24
N TYR A 173 6.21 7.40 -19.21
CA TYR A 173 5.61 6.82 -18.02
C TYR A 173 4.10 7.06 -17.99
N VAL A 174 3.36 6.20 -17.28
CA VAL A 174 1.89 6.24 -17.20
C VAL A 174 1.37 7.62 -16.77
N GLN A 175 2.01 8.24 -15.78
CA GLN A 175 1.64 9.55 -15.26
C GLN A 175 1.87 10.68 -16.28
N ASP A 176 2.91 10.56 -17.11
CA ASP A 176 3.22 11.57 -18.12
C ASP A 176 2.24 11.53 -19.30
N LEU A 177 1.88 10.32 -19.72
CA LEU A 177 0.90 10.12 -20.78
C LEU A 177 -0.48 10.61 -20.33
N ALA A 178 -0.93 10.15 -19.17
CA ALA A 178 -2.23 10.49 -18.64
C ALA A 178 -2.38 12.02 -18.41
N ALA A 179 -1.34 12.69 -17.89
CA ALA A 179 -1.40 14.13 -17.63
C ALA A 179 -1.57 14.97 -18.92
N ARG A 180 -1.13 14.46 -20.07
CA ARG A 180 -1.30 15.15 -21.38
C ARG A 180 -2.72 15.02 -21.91
N GLU A 181 -3.47 14.03 -21.46
CA GLU A 181 -4.79 13.66 -21.99
C GLU A 181 -5.95 14.11 -21.09
N ILE A 182 -5.68 14.65 -19.90
CA ILE A 182 -6.72 15.15 -19.02
C ILE A 182 -7.31 16.44 -19.58
N GLY A 183 -8.61 16.37 -19.90
CA GLY A 183 -9.34 17.51 -20.45
C GLY A 183 -9.97 18.44 -19.40
N ASP A 184 -10.37 17.89 -18.23
CA ASP A 184 -11.03 18.64 -17.15
C ASP A 184 -10.43 18.23 -15.80
N PRO A 185 -9.35 18.88 -15.36
CA PRO A 185 -8.70 18.56 -14.08
C PRO A 185 -9.62 18.74 -12.88
N ALA A 186 -10.48 19.73 -12.87
CA ALA A 186 -11.32 20.06 -11.72
C ALA A 186 -12.32 18.95 -11.35
N ASN A 187 -12.80 18.20 -12.36
CA ASN A 187 -13.77 17.12 -12.18
C ASN A 187 -13.17 15.70 -12.32
N THR A 188 -11.87 15.60 -12.59
CA THR A 188 -11.21 14.29 -12.78
C THR A 188 -10.70 13.73 -11.48
N HIS A 189 -10.96 12.44 -11.24
CA HIS A 189 -10.36 11.67 -10.16
C HIS A 189 -9.17 10.85 -10.68
N VAL A 190 -8.06 10.87 -9.94
CA VAL A 190 -6.85 10.11 -10.27
C VAL A 190 -6.56 9.10 -9.18
N LEU A 191 -6.45 7.84 -9.57
CA LEU A 191 -6.03 6.73 -8.72
C LEU A 191 -4.68 6.21 -9.21
N ALA A 192 -3.68 6.11 -8.33
CA ALA A 192 -2.36 5.61 -8.67
C ALA A 192 -1.98 4.42 -7.78
N CYS A 193 -1.61 3.28 -8.39
CA CYS A 193 -1.20 2.09 -7.64
C CYS A 193 0.01 1.39 -8.28
N GLY A 194 0.99 1.02 -7.45
CA GLY A 194 2.19 0.31 -7.87
C GLY A 194 3.48 0.85 -7.26
N ASN A 195 4.52 1.00 -8.07
CA ASN A 195 5.83 1.47 -7.59
C ASN A 195 5.72 2.85 -6.91
N ALA A 196 6.36 2.99 -5.72
CA ALA A 196 6.31 4.22 -4.93
C ALA A 196 6.76 5.46 -5.72
N ARG A 197 7.82 5.36 -6.52
CA ARG A 197 8.28 6.47 -7.35
C ARG A 197 7.21 6.91 -8.36
N MET A 198 6.52 5.95 -8.99
CA MET A 198 5.42 6.28 -9.92
C MET A 198 4.28 7.00 -9.19
N THR A 199 3.89 6.54 -8.00
CA THR A 199 2.80 7.20 -7.25
C THR A 199 3.17 8.60 -6.78
N ASP A 200 4.44 8.82 -6.38
CA ASP A 200 4.95 10.14 -5.99
C ASP A 200 5.05 11.09 -7.18
N ASP A 201 5.59 10.61 -8.31
CA ASP A 201 5.66 11.38 -9.56
C ASP A 201 4.25 11.72 -10.08
N ALA A 202 3.29 10.77 -9.98
CA ALA A 202 1.90 11.01 -10.35
C ALA A 202 1.27 12.10 -9.48
N PHE A 203 1.44 12.03 -8.17
CA PHE A 203 0.92 13.10 -7.31
C PHE A 203 1.51 14.47 -7.68
N ALA A 204 2.84 14.56 -7.86
CA ALA A 204 3.49 15.80 -8.24
C ALA A 204 2.95 16.34 -9.57
N ARG A 205 2.75 15.45 -10.54
CA ARG A 205 2.26 15.80 -11.86
C ARG A 205 0.82 16.29 -11.85
N PHE A 206 -0.07 15.58 -11.16
CA PHE A 206 -1.51 15.84 -11.20
C PHE A 206 -1.94 16.89 -10.19
N VAL A 207 -1.48 16.85 -8.97
CA VAL A 207 -1.92 17.79 -7.94
C VAL A 207 -1.18 19.14 -8.03
N THR A 208 0.13 19.10 -8.36
CA THR A 208 0.94 20.33 -8.42
C THR A 208 1.01 20.89 -9.84
N GLY A 209 1.01 20.02 -10.87
CA GLY A 209 1.22 20.42 -12.26
C GLY A 209 -0.06 20.69 -13.05
N THR A 210 -1.12 19.86 -12.86
CA THR A 210 -2.41 20.03 -13.57
C THR A 210 -3.54 20.54 -12.68
N GLU A 211 -3.24 20.84 -11.41
CA GLU A 211 -4.19 21.45 -10.45
C GLU A 211 -5.42 20.57 -10.14
N ILE A 212 -5.29 19.25 -10.23
CA ILE A 212 -6.34 18.34 -9.74
C ILE A 212 -6.49 18.54 -8.22
N PRO A 213 -7.73 18.69 -7.71
CA PRO A 213 -7.97 18.81 -6.28
C PRO A 213 -7.33 17.65 -5.51
N VAL A 214 -6.65 17.94 -4.39
CA VAL A 214 -5.98 16.90 -3.57
C VAL A 214 -6.96 15.80 -3.17
N ALA A 215 -8.21 16.15 -2.87
CA ALA A 215 -9.27 15.19 -2.52
C ALA A 215 -9.65 14.26 -3.68
N SER A 216 -9.33 14.62 -4.91
CA SER A 216 -9.60 13.82 -6.12
C SER A 216 -8.41 12.93 -6.51
N PHE A 217 -7.33 12.92 -5.73
CA PHE A 217 -6.17 12.04 -5.94
C PHE A 217 -6.03 11.03 -4.80
N ALA A 218 -5.98 9.74 -5.13
CA ALA A 218 -5.67 8.69 -4.18
C ALA A 218 -4.57 7.76 -4.71
N SER A 219 -3.72 7.26 -3.82
CA SER A 219 -2.65 6.34 -4.21
C SER A 219 -2.43 5.21 -3.21
N ASP A 220 -1.97 4.06 -3.73
CA ASP A 220 -1.50 2.91 -2.95
C ASP A 220 -0.13 2.47 -3.48
N ALA A 221 0.92 2.81 -2.73
CA ALA A 221 2.29 2.56 -3.14
C ALA A 221 2.79 1.18 -2.69
N PHE A 222 3.31 0.39 -3.63
CA PHE A 222 3.97 -0.87 -3.32
C PHE A 222 5.45 -0.64 -3.04
N VAL A 223 5.82 -0.70 -1.77
CA VAL A 223 7.22 -0.63 -1.34
C VAL A 223 7.74 -2.04 -1.11
N PRO A 224 8.82 -2.47 -1.78
CA PRO A 224 9.46 -3.74 -1.48
C PRO A 224 9.79 -3.82 0.02
N ALA A 225 9.45 -4.92 0.67
CA ALA A 225 9.96 -5.14 2.00
C ALA A 225 11.47 -5.33 1.89
N LYS A 226 12.25 -4.60 2.68
CA LYS A 226 13.64 -4.95 2.89
C LYS A 226 13.63 -6.30 3.62
N ASP A 227 13.97 -7.37 2.93
CA ASP A 227 14.29 -8.62 3.59
C ASP A 227 15.47 -8.33 4.51
N GLY A 228 15.45 -8.86 5.74
CA GLY A 228 16.44 -8.57 6.79
C GLY A 228 17.90 -8.97 6.50
N SER A 229 18.28 -9.02 5.23
CA SER A 229 19.65 -9.21 4.74
C SER A 229 20.49 -7.92 4.67
N ASP A 230 19.91 -6.75 5.02
CA ASP A 230 20.74 -5.64 5.52
C ASP A 230 21.06 -5.92 7.02
N ALA A 231 21.54 -7.14 7.33
CA ALA A 231 22.52 -7.31 8.38
C ALA A 231 23.66 -6.41 8.00
N ALA A 232 23.82 -5.34 8.77
CA ALA A 232 24.84 -4.34 8.62
C ALA A 232 26.12 -4.95 8.03
N GLU A 233 26.61 -4.41 6.93
CA GLU A 233 28.03 -4.28 6.74
C GLU A 233 28.52 -3.43 7.93
N THR A 234 28.69 -4.09 9.06
CA THR A 234 29.51 -3.59 10.15
C THR A 234 30.95 -3.72 9.67
N GLY A 235 31.39 -2.72 8.93
CA GLY A 235 32.81 -2.42 8.88
C GLY A 235 33.30 -2.20 10.31
N PRO A 236 34.58 -2.49 10.64
CA PRO A 236 35.11 -2.47 12.01
C PRO A 236 35.33 -1.09 12.63
N ASP A 237 34.61 -0.06 12.17
CA ASP A 237 34.67 1.32 12.69
C ASP A 237 33.27 1.83 13.04
N SER A 238 32.54 1.13 13.92
CA SER A 238 31.37 1.72 14.57
C SER A 238 31.82 2.40 15.88
N GLU A 239 32.12 3.67 15.80
CA GLU A 239 32.02 4.56 16.95
C GLU A 239 30.68 4.30 17.64
N ALA A 240 30.69 4.13 18.96
CA ALA A 240 29.52 3.88 19.78
C ALA A 240 28.46 4.96 19.51
N LYS A 241 27.43 4.62 18.72
CA LYS A 241 26.31 5.53 18.44
C LYS A 241 25.65 5.85 19.78
N SER A 242 25.73 7.10 20.21
CA SER A 242 25.13 7.56 21.45
C SER A 242 23.64 7.24 21.43
N ALA A 243 23.15 6.62 22.51
CA ALA A 243 21.75 6.24 22.64
C ALA A 243 20.89 7.50 22.78
N VAL A 244 19.80 7.57 22.02
CA VAL A 244 18.80 8.64 22.04
C VAL A 244 17.72 8.25 23.06
N ARG A 245 17.36 9.15 23.94
CA ARG A 245 16.28 8.95 24.91
C ARG A 245 14.94 9.30 24.25
N LEU A 246 13.97 8.41 24.39
CA LEU A 246 12.61 8.59 23.91
C LEU A 246 11.65 8.37 25.08
N PHE A 247 10.56 9.10 25.13
CA PHE A 247 9.50 8.93 26.12
C PHE A 247 8.23 8.44 25.41
N ILE A 248 7.87 7.18 25.64
CA ILE A 248 6.72 6.52 25.02
C ILE A 248 5.65 6.33 26.11
N ASN A 249 4.52 7.02 25.98
CA ASN A 249 3.48 7.04 27.03
C ASN A 249 4.06 7.39 28.43
N GLY A 250 5.08 8.28 28.46
CA GLY A 250 5.78 8.67 29.71
C GLY A 250 6.88 7.70 30.14
N GLN A 251 7.09 6.56 29.53
CA GLN A 251 8.18 5.63 29.86
C GLN A 251 9.43 5.96 29.02
N CYS A 252 10.58 6.03 29.69
CA CYS A 252 11.86 6.29 29.03
C CYS A 252 12.39 5.03 28.31
N LEU A 253 12.73 5.18 27.05
CA LEU A 253 13.34 4.17 26.20
C LEU A 253 14.63 4.71 25.59
N HIS A 254 15.67 3.90 25.56
CA HIS A 254 16.95 4.23 24.89
C HIS A 254 17.00 3.55 23.53
N ALA A 255 17.24 4.32 22.49
CA ALA A 255 17.22 3.86 21.10
C ALA A 255 18.53 4.19 20.37
N PRO A 256 19.04 3.34 19.50
CA PRO A 256 20.13 3.71 18.61
C PRO A 256 19.67 4.73 17.57
N ALA A 257 20.48 5.76 17.33
CA ALA A 257 20.20 6.70 16.22
C ALA A 257 20.27 5.98 14.86
N GLY A 258 19.42 6.43 13.92
CA GLY A 258 19.42 5.95 12.54
C GLY A 258 18.26 5.02 12.18
N GLU A 259 17.59 4.43 13.17
CA GLU A 259 16.42 3.56 12.95
C GLU A 259 15.11 4.35 12.95
N THR A 260 14.02 3.73 12.45
CA THR A 260 12.70 4.33 12.59
C THR A 260 12.15 4.16 14.00
N LEU A 261 11.34 5.11 14.47
CA LEU A 261 10.66 5.01 15.75
C LEU A 261 9.84 3.71 15.85
N LEU A 262 9.16 3.31 14.78
CA LEU A 262 8.43 2.04 14.71
C LEU A 262 9.34 0.84 15.02
N ARG A 263 10.54 0.78 14.41
CA ARG A 263 11.47 -0.33 14.64
C ARG A 263 11.97 -0.34 16.09
N THR A 264 12.28 0.84 16.61
CA THR A 264 12.66 1.02 18.01
C THR A 264 11.59 0.51 18.96
N LEU A 265 10.31 0.88 18.74
CA LEU A 265 9.18 0.41 19.54
C LEU A 265 9.05 -1.11 19.51
N LYS A 266 9.18 -1.72 18.32
CA LYS A 266 9.11 -3.18 18.14
C LYS A 266 10.24 -3.91 18.87
N VAL A 267 11.48 -3.44 18.74
CA VAL A 267 12.66 -4.02 19.43
C VAL A 267 12.49 -3.92 20.96
N ALA A 268 11.90 -2.85 21.45
CA ALA A 268 11.59 -2.67 22.87
C ALA A 268 10.35 -3.44 23.34
N ALA A 269 9.76 -4.27 22.50
CA ALA A 269 8.53 -5.02 22.77
C ALA A 269 7.33 -4.13 23.19
N ILE A 270 7.34 -2.85 22.79
CA ILE A 270 6.22 -1.95 23.00
C ILE A 270 5.11 -2.29 22.00
N PRO A 271 3.87 -2.51 22.44
CA PRO A 271 2.79 -2.93 21.56
C PRO A 271 2.39 -1.80 20.62
N VAL A 272 2.88 -1.84 19.40
CA VAL A 272 2.52 -0.93 18.31
C VAL A 272 2.07 -1.74 17.10
N MET A 273 0.89 -1.44 16.61
CA MET A 273 0.43 -2.07 15.37
C MET A 273 1.20 -1.50 14.17
N SER A 274 1.56 -2.37 13.23
CA SER A 274 2.25 -1.96 12.01
C SER A 274 1.93 -2.94 10.87
N VAL A 275 0.67 -2.96 10.50
CA VAL A 275 0.12 -3.95 9.55
C VAL A 275 0.83 -3.93 8.21
N CYS A 276 1.19 -2.75 7.70
CA CYS A 276 1.93 -2.63 6.43
C CYS A 276 3.45 -2.84 6.57
N GLY A 277 3.96 -3.15 7.77
CA GLY A 277 5.40 -3.31 7.98
C GLY A 277 6.23 -2.03 7.85
N GLY A 278 5.62 -0.86 8.08
CA GLY A 278 6.34 0.43 8.05
C GLY A 278 6.28 1.19 6.72
N LYS A 279 5.37 0.83 5.83
CA LYS A 279 5.26 1.39 4.47
C LYS A 279 4.40 2.65 4.34
N ALA A 280 4.01 3.28 5.43
CA ALA A 280 3.14 4.45 5.48
C ALA A 280 1.82 4.27 4.69
N SER A 281 1.23 3.05 4.68
CA SER A 281 0.03 2.77 3.88
C SER A 281 -1.18 2.29 4.69
N CYS A 282 -1.02 1.96 5.99
CA CYS A 282 -2.12 1.44 6.81
C CYS A 282 -2.57 2.36 7.94
N GLY A 283 -1.74 3.30 8.36
CA GLY A 283 -2.03 4.20 9.48
C GLY A 283 -1.96 3.57 10.88
N THR A 284 -1.78 2.24 10.99
CA THR A 284 -1.86 1.53 12.28
C THR A 284 -0.68 1.79 13.23
N CYS A 285 0.39 2.40 12.74
CA CYS A 285 1.54 2.83 13.55
C CYS A 285 1.45 4.32 13.96
N LEU A 286 0.23 4.85 14.05
CA LEU A 286 -0.04 6.23 14.44
C LEU A 286 0.48 6.50 15.86
N VAL A 287 1.13 7.64 16.02
CA VAL A 287 1.57 8.20 17.29
C VAL A 287 1.19 9.66 17.34
N GLU A 288 1.04 10.19 18.54
CA GLU A 288 0.81 11.59 18.76
C GLU A 288 2.06 12.20 19.40
N LEU A 289 2.61 13.24 18.79
CA LEU A 289 3.72 13.99 19.34
C LEU A 289 3.24 14.83 20.53
N ASP A 290 4.12 15.03 21.50
CA ASP A 290 3.92 16.14 22.45
C ASP A 290 4.12 17.47 21.71
N ALA A 291 3.35 18.51 22.10
CA ALA A 291 3.30 19.79 21.39
C ALA A 291 4.67 20.44 21.19
N ASP A 292 5.56 20.31 22.16
CA ASP A 292 6.93 20.85 22.13
C ASP A 292 7.82 20.22 21.03
N TRP A 293 7.37 19.10 20.42
CA TRP A 293 8.12 18.36 19.42
C TRP A 293 7.65 18.60 17.98
N SER A 294 6.55 19.31 17.80
CA SER A 294 5.93 19.52 16.48
C SER A 294 6.88 20.17 15.45
N GLU A 295 7.75 21.09 15.91
CA GLU A 295 8.71 21.80 15.07
C GLU A 295 10.10 21.12 14.99
N ARG A 296 10.39 20.21 15.94
CA ARG A 296 11.69 19.53 16.02
C ARG A 296 11.74 18.21 15.27
N VAL A 297 10.60 17.53 15.16
CA VAL A 297 10.49 16.31 14.33
C VAL A 297 10.44 16.72 12.86
N PRO A 298 11.21 16.08 11.98
CA PRO A 298 11.17 16.38 10.54
C PRO A 298 9.74 16.42 10.00
N PRO A 299 9.42 17.35 9.08
CA PRO A 299 8.07 17.51 8.56
C PRO A 299 7.55 16.22 7.93
N CYS A 300 6.24 16.02 8.00
CA CYS A 300 5.57 14.88 7.39
C CYS A 300 5.97 14.72 5.93
N SER A 301 6.38 13.52 5.56
CA SER A 301 6.47 13.15 4.16
C SER A 301 5.09 13.31 3.49
N ARG A 302 5.08 13.50 2.19
CA ARG A 302 3.83 13.65 1.44
C ARG A 302 2.93 12.41 1.58
N THR A 303 3.50 11.22 1.47
CA THR A 303 2.80 9.94 1.64
C THR A 303 2.18 9.84 3.04
N GLU A 304 2.92 10.23 4.07
CA GLU A 304 2.42 10.27 5.43
C GLU A 304 1.25 11.24 5.59
N ARG A 305 1.38 12.46 5.08
CA ARG A 305 0.34 13.50 5.16
C ARG A 305 -0.95 13.07 4.49
N ASN A 306 -0.86 12.49 3.29
CA ASN A 306 -2.02 11.97 2.56
C ASN A 306 -2.72 10.85 3.33
N LEU A 307 -1.96 9.95 3.94
CA LEU A 307 -2.55 8.90 4.74
C LEU A 307 -3.22 9.45 6.00
N LEU A 308 -2.55 10.37 6.72
CA LEU A 308 -3.12 11.01 7.90
C LEU A 308 -4.42 11.74 7.60
N SER A 309 -4.54 12.43 6.46
CA SER A 309 -5.77 13.12 6.06
C SER A 309 -6.96 12.19 5.79
N CYS A 310 -6.70 10.89 5.58
CA CYS A 310 -7.74 9.86 5.36
C CYS A 310 -8.10 9.10 6.64
N LEU A 311 -7.37 9.32 7.74
CA LEU A 311 -7.64 8.66 9.01
C LEU A 311 -8.56 9.54 9.88
N PRO A 312 -9.53 8.94 10.57
CA PRO A 312 -10.34 9.69 11.53
C PRO A 312 -9.48 10.15 12.72
N ASP A 313 -9.88 11.24 13.35
CA ASP A 313 -9.31 11.77 14.61
C ASP A 313 -7.80 12.06 14.57
N THR A 314 -7.24 12.36 13.40
CA THR A 314 -5.87 12.85 13.28
C THR A 314 -5.81 14.37 13.36
N GLY A 315 -4.78 14.86 14.06
CA GLY A 315 -4.52 16.29 14.25
C GLY A 315 -3.12 16.72 13.79
N PRO A 316 -2.77 17.98 14.04
CA PRO A 316 -1.45 18.53 13.64
C PRO A 316 -0.26 17.82 14.29
N LEU A 317 -0.48 17.15 15.42
CA LEU A 317 0.55 16.42 16.18
C LEU A 317 0.60 14.93 15.82
N SER A 318 -0.33 14.46 14.99
CA SER A 318 -0.38 13.06 14.57
C SER A 318 0.72 12.73 13.57
N ARG A 319 1.45 11.65 13.81
CA ARG A 319 2.53 11.17 12.96
C ARG A 319 2.50 9.63 12.84
N LEU A 320 3.12 9.13 11.80
CA LEU A 320 3.34 7.69 11.66
C LEU A 320 4.73 7.33 12.21
N SER A 321 4.80 6.49 13.24
CA SER A 321 6.10 6.09 13.83
C SER A 321 7.05 5.44 12.83
N CYS A 322 6.54 4.85 11.76
CA CYS A 322 7.36 4.31 10.68
C CYS A 322 8.03 5.39 9.79
N GLN A 323 7.59 6.64 9.87
CA GLN A 323 8.14 7.76 9.10
C GLN A 323 9.04 8.67 9.93
N ILE A 324 9.09 8.48 11.24
CA ILE A 324 9.99 9.22 12.14
C ILE A 324 11.30 8.44 12.27
N ARG A 325 12.39 9.01 11.77
CA ARG A 325 13.73 8.46 11.96
C ARG A 325 14.34 9.03 13.24
N VAL A 326 14.75 8.16 14.15
CA VAL A 326 15.40 8.56 15.41
C VAL A 326 16.78 9.14 15.12
N THR A 327 16.99 10.40 15.46
CA THR A 327 18.26 11.12 15.32
C THR A 327 18.67 11.70 16.68
N GLN A 328 19.91 12.15 16.83
CA GLN A 328 20.38 12.79 18.07
C GLN A 328 19.58 14.05 18.43
N ASP A 329 19.10 14.78 17.43
CA ASP A 329 18.28 15.98 17.64
C ASP A 329 16.90 15.66 18.26
N LEU A 330 16.51 14.39 18.25
CA LEU A 330 15.27 13.89 18.87
C LEU A 330 15.52 13.30 20.28
N ASP A 331 16.67 13.57 20.91
CA ASP A 331 16.91 13.15 22.31
C ASP A 331 15.89 13.82 23.23
N GLY A 332 15.13 13.01 23.95
CA GLY A 332 14.01 13.44 24.79
C GLY A 332 12.64 13.43 24.08
N LEU A 333 12.54 13.04 22.82
CA LEU A 333 11.27 12.98 22.09
C LEU A 333 10.20 12.23 22.88
N ALA A 334 9.09 12.93 23.13
CA ALA A 334 7.92 12.38 23.81
C ALA A 334 6.78 12.10 22.79
N VAL A 335 6.28 10.88 22.81
CA VAL A 335 5.15 10.46 21.98
C VAL A 335 4.15 9.61 22.76
N ARG A 336 2.89 9.73 22.40
CA ARG A 336 1.81 8.84 22.84
C ARG A 336 1.46 7.87 21.72
N LEU A 337 1.29 6.59 22.05
CA LEU A 337 0.80 5.60 21.11
C LEU A 337 -0.71 5.79 20.95
N SER A 338 -1.15 5.98 19.73
CA SER A 338 -2.56 5.98 19.39
C SER A 338 -2.96 4.57 18.93
N SER A 339 -3.88 3.94 19.63
CA SER A 339 -4.41 2.63 19.26
C SER A 339 -5.59 2.80 18.31
N TYR A 340 -5.30 3.18 17.05
CA TYR A 340 -6.32 3.12 16.01
C TYR A 340 -6.71 1.67 15.76
N ASN A 341 -7.97 1.35 16.01
CA ASN A 341 -8.54 0.07 15.64
C ASN A 341 -9.27 0.20 14.30
N PRO A 342 -8.72 -0.32 13.20
CA PRO A 342 -9.34 -0.22 11.88
C PRO A 342 -10.69 -0.96 11.80
N THR A 343 -10.99 -1.84 12.74
CA THR A 343 -12.25 -2.61 12.78
C THR A 343 -13.40 -1.80 13.38
N THR A 344 -13.13 -0.98 14.40
CA THR A 344 -14.15 -0.15 15.07
C THR A 344 -14.17 1.29 14.54
N LYS A 345 -13.14 1.70 13.76
CA LYS A 345 -12.87 3.09 13.37
C LYS A 345 -12.72 4.05 14.57
N GLU A 346 -12.37 3.54 15.71
CA GLU A 346 -12.20 4.29 16.96
C GLU A 346 -10.76 4.19 17.42
N PHE A 347 -10.29 5.28 18.05
CA PHE A 347 -9.05 5.30 18.82
C PHE A 347 -9.37 5.01 20.28
N SER A 348 -8.69 4.04 20.87
CA SER A 348 -8.65 3.92 22.32
C SER A 348 -7.39 4.60 22.84
N VAL A 349 -7.55 5.55 23.73
CA VAL A 349 -6.47 6.25 24.43
C VAL A 349 -5.86 5.32 25.49
#